data_bd3b9fe6d12ff230017cde116d38f542
#
_entry.id   bd3b9fe6d12ff230017cde116d38f542
#
_cell.length_a   1.000
_cell.length_b   1.000
_cell.length_c   1.000
_cell.angle_alpha   90.00
_cell.angle_beta   90.00
_cell.angle_gamma   90.00
#
_symmetry.space_group_name_H-M   'P 1'
#
loop_
_entity.id
_entity.type
_entity.pdbx_description
1 polymer ?
#
loop_
_entity_poly.entity_id
_entity_poly.type
_entity_poly.pdbx_seq_one_letter_code
_entity_poly.pdbx_strand_id
1 'polypeptide(L)'
;MNATRTIKAPTGTTLRARSWLTEAPLRMLMNNLDPDVAERPEELVVYGGIGKAARNWAAYDAIVAALEALGDEETLLVQSGKPVGVFRTHADAPRVLIANSNLVPAWANWETFRELDKKGLMMFGQMTAGSWIYIGSQGIVQGTYETFAEMGRQHYGGDLAGRWILTAGLGGMGGAQPLAATMAGASLLAVECQPDRIEKRLATGYLDRRAETLAEALALIERSVAAREPLSVGLTGNAAEILPELVRRGVRPDAVTDQTSAHDPANGYLPLGWSVAEWRERRQRDPDGTAQAARESMAIHVRAMLAFHAAGVPTFDYGNNIRQEAFDAGVDNAFDFPGFVPAYVRPLFCRGVGPFRWAALSGNPEDIHRTDAKVKELIPDDPHLHAWLDAARDRIRFQGLPARICWVGLGQRHRLGLAFNEMVRTGELEAPVVIGRDHLDSGSVASPNRETEAMRDGSDAVSDWPVLNALLNTASGATWVSFHHGGGVGMGYSQHAGLVIVCDGSEAAARRIERVLWNDPGTGVMRHADAGYPEAIECARQHGLQLPMSGTGGDT
;
A
#
# COMPACT_ATOMS: atom_id res chain seq x y z
N MET A 1 3.11 34.76 -5.42
CA MET A 1 3.04 33.43 -6.08
C MET A 1 4.34 32.72 -5.74
N ASN A 2 4.32 31.76 -4.83
CA ASN A 2 5.51 30.93 -4.59
C ASN A 2 5.77 30.10 -5.85
N ALA A 3 6.99 30.17 -6.38
CA ALA A 3 7.41 29.33 -7.49
C ALA A 3 7.15 27.87 -7.11
N THR A 4 6.44 27.13 -7.96
CA THR A 4 6.13 25.72 -7.74
C THR A 4 7.47 24.96 -7.68
N ARG A 5 7.79 24.40 -6.51
CA ARG A 5 9.02 23.62 -6.32
C ARG A 5 8.85 22.27 -7.01
N THR A 6 9.73 21.93 -7.93
CA THR A 6 9.83 20.57 -8.49
C THR A 6 10.89 19.81 -7.69
N ILE A 7 10.49 18.75 -7.02
CA ILE A 7 11.38 17.90 -6.22
C ILE A 7 11.68 16.64 -7.01
N LYS A 8 12.97 16.29 -7.11
CA LYS A 8 13.43 14.98 -7.63
C LYS A 8 14.54 14.46 -6.74
N ALA A 9 14.56 13.16 -6.51
CA ALA A 9 15.61 12.53 -5.76
C ALA A 9 16.94 12.62 -6.53
N PRO A 10 18.06 12.91 -5.86
CA PRO A 10 19.39 12.73 -6.44
C PRO A 10 19.61 11.26 -6.81
N THR A 11 20.42 11.01 -7.83
CA THR A 11 20.77 9.69 -8.34
C THR A 11 22.29 9.50 -8.38
N GLY A 12 22.74 8.25 -8.57
CA GLY A 12 24.18 7.92 -8.64
C GLY A 12 24.84 7.85 -7.26
N THR A 13 26.16 7.98 -7.23
CA THR A 13 27.00 7.70 -6.04
C THR A 13 27.38 8.94 -5.21
N THR A 14 27.04 10.14 -5.68
CA THR A 14 27.37 11.38 -4.96
C THR A 14 26.43 11.62 -3.80
N LEU A 15 26.96 11.71 -2.58
CA LEU A 15 26.18 11.97 -1.37
C LEU A 15 25.96 13.48 -1.16
N ARG A 16 24.78 13.83 -0.68
CA ARG A 16 24.45 15.13 -0.07
C ARG A 16 24.57 15.05 1.46
N ALA A 17 24.23 13.90 2.03
CA ALA A 17 24.35 13.61 3.45
C ALA A 17 25.72 12.99 3.81
N ARG A 18 25.96 12.71 5.09
CA ARG A 18 27.25 12.23 5.57
C ARG A 18 27.53 10.76 5.25
N SER A 19 26.49 9.96 5.15
CA SER A 19 26.57 8.52 4.85
C SER A 19 25.35 8.03 4.07
N TRP A 20 25.43 6.82 3.53
CA TRP A 20 24.29 6.19 2.88
C TRP A 20 23.10 5.96 3.83
N LEU A 21 23.35 5.81 5.14
CA LEU A 21 22.28 5.63 6.13
C LEU A 21 21.42 6.87 6.31
N THR A 22 21.95 8.06 5.99
CA THR A 22 21.25 9.36 6.07
C THR A 22 20.87 9.88 4.69
N GLU A 23 21.64 9.54 3.65
CA GLU A 23 21.30 9.84 2.24
C GLU A 23 20.05 9.08 1.75
N ALA A 24 19.90 7.82 2.13
CA ALA A 24 18.79 7.00 1.67
C ALA A 24 17.42 7.56 2.10
N PRO A 25 17.14 7.87 3.38
CA PRO A 25 15.88 8.51 3.77
C PRO A 25 15.71 9.90 3.12
N LEU A 26 16.79 10.65 2.86
CA LEU A 26 16.75 11.91 2.13
C LEU A 26 16.24 11.71 0.69
N ARG A 27 16.84 10.77 -0.06
CA ARG A 27 16.43 10.47 -1.44
C ARG A 27 15.01 9.93 -1.49
N MET A 28 14.63 9.07 -0.56
CA MET A 28 13.28 8.49 -0.53
C MET A 28 12.21 9.52 -0.15
N LEU A 29 12.50 10.46 0.76
CA LEU A 29 11.61 11.61 1.02
C LEU A 29 11.41 12.45 -0.25
N MET A 30 12.50 12.74 -0.98
CA MET A 30 12.43 13.50 -2.22
C MET A 30 11.71 12.72 -3.33
N ASN A 31 11.95 11.41 -3.44
CA ASN A 31 11.26 10.54 -4.39
C ASN A 31 9.74 10.51 -4.16
N ASN A 32 9.29 10.56 -2.91
CA ASN A 32 7.86 10.65 -2.59
C ASN A 32 7.18 11.89 -3.18
N LEU A 33 7.94 12.95 -3.44
CA LEU A 33 7.45 14.22 -3.97
C LEU A 33 7.81 14.45 -5.44
N ASP A 34 8.42 13.46 -6.10
CA ASP A 34 8.63 13.49 -7.54
C ASP A 34 7.26 13.64 -8.25
N PRO A 35 7.13 14.54 -9.25
CA PRO A 35 5.87 14.73 -9.99
C PRO A 35 5.32 13.45 -10.64
N ASP A 36 6.18 12.49 -10.97
CA ASP A 36 5.76 11.20 -11.52
C ASP A 36 5.19 10.26 -10.43
N VAL A 37 5.51 10.52 -9.16
CA VAL A 37 5.13 9.71 -8.00
C VAL A 37 3.92 10.31 -7.27
N ALA A 38 4.01 11.58 -6.88
CA ALA A 38 3.02 12.25 -6.05
C ALA A 38 1.75 12.65 -6.82
N GLU A 39 0.61 12.69 -6.12
CA GLU A 39 -0.65 13.21 -6.67
C GLU A 39 -0.67 14.75 -6.75
N ARG A 40 -0.19 15.41 -5.69
CA ARG A 40 -0.11 16.88 -5.58
C ARG A 40 1.17 17.29 -4.82
N PRO A 41 2.34 17.22 -5.48
CA PRO A 41 3.62 17.49 -4.83
C PRO A 41 3.72 18.92 -4.30
N GLU A 42 3.06 19.91 -4.91
CA GLU A 42 3.00 21.29 -4.45
C GLU A 42 2.34 21.46 -3.06
N GLU A 43 1.46 20.53 -2.68
CA GLU A 43 0.82 20.45 -1.36
C GLU A 43 1.51 19.44 -0.42
N LEU A 44 2.63 18.83 -0.85
CA LEU A 44 3.31 17.71 -0.19
C LEU A 44 2.45 16.45 -0.11
N VAL A 45 1.38 16.35 -0.88
CA VAL A 45 0.46 15.21 -0.91
C VAL A 45 0.96 14.15 -1.88
N VAL A 46 1.23 12.98 -1.34
CA VAL A 46 1.78 11.85 -2.08
C VAL A 46 0.67 11.01 -2.70
N TYR A 47 -0.29 10.55 -1.89
CA TYR A 47 -1.46 9.78 -2.35
C TYR A 47 -2.59 9.75 -1.31
N GLY A 48 -3.73 9.17 -1.68
CA GLY A 48 -4.83 8.87 -0.76
C GLY A 48 -5.57 10.10 -0.22
N GLY A 49 -5.76 11.11 -1.06
CA GLY A 49 -6.49 12.33 -0.73
C GLY A 49 -5.64 13.38 -0.03
N ILE A 50 -5.17 13.13 1.19
CA ILE A 50 -4.40 14.07 2.01
C ILE A 50 -3.12 13.47 2.62
N GLY A 51 -2.71 12.29 2.20
CA GLY A 51 -1.50 11.61 2.71
C GLY A 51 -0.21 12.35 2.32
N LYS A 52 0.48 12.93 3.32
CA LYS A 52 1.64 13.81 3.12
C LYS A 52 2.97 13.14 3.47
N ALA A 53 4.04 13.59 2.81
CA ALA A 53 5.43 13.23 3.14
C ALA A 53 6.04 14.09 4.25
N ALA A 54 5.61 15.35 4.37
CA ALA A 54 6.02 16.29 5.42
C ALA A 54 4.85 17.22 5.77
N ARG A 55 4.85 17.78 6.98
CA ARG A 55 3.74 18.59 7.50
C ARG A 55 3.47 19.85 6.67
N ASN A 56 4.55 20.55 6.31
CA ASN A 56 4.55 21.73 5.46
C ASN A 56 5.96 21.92 4.87
N TRP A 57 6.13 22.89 3.97
CA TRP A 57 7.42 23.14 3.31
C TRP A 57 8.54 23.50 4.26
N ALA A 58 8.28 24.25 5.33
CA ALA A 58 9.29 24.56 6.34
C ALA A 58 9.76 23.31 7.09
N ALA A 59 8.86 22.38 7.40
CA ALA A 59 9.19 21.11 7.99
C ALA A 59 9.97 20.21 7.00
N TYR A 60 9.59 20.20 5.72
CA TYR A 60 10.34 19.49 4.68
C TYR A 60 11.78 19.99 4.59
N ASP A 61 11.99 21.31 4.48
CA ASP A 61 13.32 21.92 4.42
C ASP A 61 14.16 21.58 5.68
N ALA A 62 13.52 21.60 6.85
CA ALA A 62 14.17 21.24 8.11
C ALA A 62 14.53 19.74 8.21
N ILE A 63 13.69 18.84 7.67
CA ILE A 63 14.01 17.39 7.59
C ILE A 63 15.21 17.19 6.67
N VAL A 64 15.22 17.82 5.48
CA VAL A 64 16.33 17.74 4.52
C VAL A 64 17.63 18.19 5.18
N ALA A 65 17.65 19.38 5.79
CA ALA A 65 18.83 19.92 6.46
C ALA A 65 19.29 19.04 7.63
N ALA A 66 18.35 18.45 8.40
CA ALA A 66 18.69 17.54 9.48
C ALA A 66 19.34 16.26 8.95
N LEU A 67 18.81 15.65 7.89
CA LEU A 67 19.36 14.43 7.27
C LEU A 67 20.75 14.66 6.66
N GLU A 68 21.00 15.82 6.06
CA GLU A 68 22.34 16.21 5.54
C GLU A 68 23.38 16.36 6.66
N ALA A 69 22.93 16.80 7.86
CA ALA A 69 23.82 17.04 9.00
C ALA A 69 23.96 15.84 9.95
N LEU A 70 23.04 14.87 9.89
CA LEU A 70 22.92 13.78 10.85
C LEU A 70 24.16 12.86 10.86
N GLY A 71 24.67 12.57 12.04
CA GLY A 71 25.79 11.63 12.24
C GLY A 71 25.32 10.16 12.33
N ASP A 72 26.28 9.24 12.18
CA ASP A 72 26.00 7.79 12.17
C ASP A 72 25.60 7.19 13.53
N GLU A 73 25.77 7.92 14.62
CA GLU A 73 25.29 7.55 15.96
C GLU A 73 24.14 8.45 16.45
N GLU A 74 23.48 9.15 15.52
CA GLU A 74 22.38 10.05 15.85
C GLU A 74 21.08 9.56 15.23
N THR A 75 19.96 9.90 15.90
CA THR A 75 18.61 9.57 15.45
C THR A 75 17.76 10.84 15.39
N LEU A 76 17.19 11.12 14.22
CA LEU A 76 16.21 12.16 14.00
C LEU A 76 14.81 11.68 14.39
N LEU A 77 14.11 12.45 15.22
CA LEU A 77 12.70 12.21 15.55
C LEU A 77 11.79 13.09 14.69
N VAL A 78 10.77 12.46 14.07
CA VAL A 78 9.79 13.14 13.22
C VAL A 78 8.38 12.86 13.75
N GLN A 79 7.69 13.92 14.18
CA GLN A 79 6.33 13.86 14.70
C GLN A 79 5.36 14.46 13.68
N SER A 80 4.49 13.64 13.11
CA SER A 80 3.52 14.05 12.08
C SER A 80 4.14 15.01 11.07
N GLY A 81 5.22 14.53 10.42
CA GLY A 81 5.94 15.24 9.36
C GLY A 81 6.73 16.47 9.79
N LYS A 82 6.95 16.69 11.09
CA LYS A 82 7.80 17.76 11.63
C LYS A 82 9.01 17.16 12.34
N PRO A 83 10.26 17.56 12.01
CA PRO A 83 11.44 17.18 12.76
C PRO A 83 11.39 17.86 14.12
N VAL A 84 11.50 17.11 15.21
CA VAL A 84 11.32 17.62 16.57
C VAL A 84 12.56 17.50 17.44
N GLY A 85 13.53 16.69 17.04
CA GLY A 85 14.79 16.58 17.76
C GLY A 85 15.75 15.57 17.14
N VAL A 86 17.03 15.73 17.46
CA VAL A 86 18.11 14.79 17.15
C VAL A 86 18.72 14.35 18.47
N PHE A 87 18.89 13.04 18.60
CA PHE A 87 19.44 12.45 19.83
C PHE A 87 20.63 11.55 19.49
N ARG A 88 21.63 11.55 20.36
CA ARG A 88 22.68 10.55 20.29
C ARG A 88 22.12 9.18 20.66
N THR A 89 22.38 8.20 19.82
CA THR A 89 21.99 6.80 20.00
C THR A 89 23.25 5.91 19.86
N HIS A 90 23.26 5.00 18.91
CA HIS A 90 24.40 4.13 18.61
C HIS A 90 24.39 3.73 17.12
N ALA A 91 25.49 3.17 16.62
CA ALA A 91 25.68 2.87 15.20
C ALA A 91 24.60 1.94 14.60
N ASP A 92 24.08 0.98 15.37
CA ASP A 92 23.03 0.06 14.91
C ASP A 92 21.59 0.61 15.12
N ALA A 93 21.42 1.78 15.78
CA ALA A 93 20.09 2.38 15.95
C ALA A 93 19.52 2.93 14.62
N PRO A 94 18.21 3.06 14.47
CA PRO A 94 17.61 3.76 13.34
C PRO A 94 18.10 5.20 13.23
N ARG A 95 18.35 5.66 12.02
CA ARG A 95 18.69 7.08 11.76
C ARG A 95 17.48 7.98 11.86
N VAL A 96 16.25 7.43 11.62
CA VAL A 96 15.01 8.20 11.73
C VAL A 96 13.95 7.36 12.45
N LEU A 97 13.25 7.98 13.38
CA LEU A 97 12.03 7.45 13.99
C LEU A 97 10.87 8.39 13.70
N ILE A 98 9.81 7.85 13.15
CA ILE A 98 8.65 8.61 12.67
C ILE A 98 7.40 8.14 13.41
N ALA A 99 6.59 9.09 13.89
CA ALA A 99 5.24 8.82 14.38
C ALA A 99 4.25 9.76 13.68
N ASN A 100 3.25 9.20 13.01
CA ASN A 100 2.30 9.99 12.22
C ASN A 100 0.86 9.76 12.67
N SER A 101 0.09 10.84 12.82
CA SER A 101 -1.36 10.84 12.99
C SER A 101 -1.87 10.08 14.22
N ASN A 102 -0.99 9.70 15.15
CA ASN A 102 -1.42 8.94 16.33
C ASN A 102 -2.22 9.82 17.28
N LEU A 103 -3.44 9.39 17.58
CA LEU A 103 -4.35 9.99 18.55
C LEU A 103 -4.64 8.99 19.67
N VAL A 104 -4.88 9.51 20.86
CA VAL A 104 -5.40 8.69 21.97
C VAL A 104 -6.78 8.14 21.56
N PRO A 105 -7.11 6.86 21.80
CA PRO A 105 -8.25 6.19 21.17
C PRO A 105 -9.60 6.95 21.26
N ALA A 106 -9.93 7.54 22.39
CA ALA A 106 -11.18 8.29 22.54
C ALA A 106 -11.27 9.56 21.68
N TRP A 107 -10.13 10.07 21.18
CA TRP A 107 -10.02 11.24 20.28
C TRP A 107 -9.68 10.84 18.85
N ALA A 108 -9.60 9.54 18.56
CA ALA A 108 -9.20 9.02 17.26
C ALA A 108 -10.35 9.06 16.24
N ASN A 109 -10.73 10.27 15.82
CA ASN A 109 -11.77 10.52 14.81
C ASN A 109 -11.38 11.67 13.89
N TRP A 110 -12.08 11.80 12.77
CA TRP A 110 -11.80 12.82 11.76
C TRP A 110 -12.00 14.27 12.24
N GLU A 111 -12.96 14.51 13.13
CA GLU A 111 -13.24 15.84 13.68
C GLU A 111 -12.02 16.34 14.47
N THR A 112 -11.57 15.57 15.46
CA THR A 112 -10.38 15.89 16.25
C THR A 112 -9.14 16.02 15.38
N PHE A 113 -8.95 15.11 14.41
CA PHE A 113 -7.82 15.18 13.49
C PHE A 113 -7.81 16.50 12.72
N ARG A 114 -8.93 16.89 12.09
CA ARG A 114 -9.03 18.12 11.30
C ARG A 114 -8.78 19.38 12.14
N GLU A 115 -9.26 19.40 13.38
CA GLU A 115 -8.99 20.50 14.30
C GLU A 115 -7.49 20.64 14.59
N LEU A 116 -6.80 19.54 14.86
CA LEU A 116 -5.37 19.52 15.15
C LEU A 116 -4.52 19.81 13.90
N ASP A 117 -4.90 19.31 12.74
CA ASP A 117 -4.24 19.62 11.46
C ASP A 117 -4.36 21.10 11.13
N LYS A 118 -5.55 21.70 11.29
CA LYS A 118 -5.78 23.14 11.12
C LYS A 118 -4.93 23.99 12.07
N LYS A 119 -4.66 23.51 13.27
CA LYS A 119 -3.75 24.15 14.24
C LYS A 119 -2.26 23.93 13.91
N GLY A 120 -1.93 23.14 12.86
CA GLY A 120 -0.57 22.80 12.47
C GLY A 120 0.12 21.84 13.45
N LEU A 121 -0.64 21.04 14.21
CA LEU A 121 -0.13 20.09 15.19
C LEU A 121 0.02 18.67 14.66
N MET A 122 -0.70 18.34 13.60
CA MET A 122 -0.68 17.02 12.95
C MET A 122 -0.55 17.13 11.43
N MET A 123 -0.31 16.00 10.79
CA MET A 123 -0.56 15.77 9.37
C MET A 123 -1.03 14.33 9.19
N PHE A 124 -1.78 14.05 8.13
CA PHE A 124 -2.11 12.69 7.75
C PHE A 124 -0.92 12.05 7.01
N GLY A 125 -0.07 11.38 7.77
CA GLY A 125 1.09 10.65 7.25
C GLY A 125 0.70 9.24 6.82
N GLN A 126 -0.10 9.15 5.76
CA GLN A 126 -0.64 7.87 5.29
C GLN A 126 0.46 6.90 4.90
N MET A 127 0.57 5.81 5.66
CA MET A 127 1.37 4.61 5.35
C MET A 127 2.73 4.95 4.71
N THR A 128 3.01 4.44 3.52
CA THR A 128 4.26 4.62 2.78
C THR A 128 4.54 6.07 2.35
N ALA A 129 3.53 6.93 2.30
CA ALA A 129 3.73 8.37 2.09
C ALA A 129 4.44 9.01 3.29
N GLY A 130 3.95 8.76 4.49
CA GLY A 130 4.49 9.31 5.73
C GLY A 130 5.77 8.65 6.21
N SER A 131 6.11 7.46 5.71
CA SER A 131 7.35 6.72 5.99
C SER A 131 8.38 6.76 4.87
N TRP A 132 8.14 7.55 3.84
CA TRP A 132 9.07 7.80 2.74
C TRP A 132 9.52 6.52 2.00
N ILE A 133 8.60 5.61 1.76
CA ILE A 133 8.86 4.35 1.01
C ILE A 133 7.80 4.10 -0.08
N TYR A 134 6.98 5.09 -0.40
CA TYR A 134 6.07 5.02 -1.54
C TYR A 134 6.85 5.08 -2.85
N ILE A 135 6.57 4.17 -3.75
CA ILE A 135 7.26 4.00 -5.05
C ILE A 135 6.29 4.15 -6.24
N GLY A 136 5.23 4.91 -6.04
CA GLY A 136 4.17 5.05 -7.03
C GLY A 136 3.17 3.87 -7.00
N SER A 137 2.25 3.87 -7.96
CA SER A 137 1.20 2.83 -8.05
C SER A 137 1.76 1.42 -8.25
N GLN A 138 3.00 1.28 -8.76
CA GLN A 138 3.68 -0.01 -8.89
C GLN A 138 3.79 -0.77 -7.56
N GLY A 139 3.85 -0.06 -6.42
CA GLY A 139 3.99 -0.67 -5.10
C GLY A 139 2.80 -1.50 -4.63
N ILE A 140 1.64 -1.42 -5.31
CA ILE A 140 0.44 -2.20 -5.00
C ILE A 140 0.07 -3.21 -6.10
N VAL A 141 0.72 -3.13 -7.28
CA VAL A 141 0.33 -3.97 -8.43
C VAL A 141 0.39 -5.44 -8.10
N GLN A 142 1.46 -5.91 -7.44
CA GLN A 142 1.57 -7.34 -7.14
C GLN A 142 0.54 -7.81 -6.11
N GLY A 143 0.30 -7.07 -5.03
CA GLY A 143 -0.73 -7.46 -4.06
C GLY A 143 -2.10 -7.60 -4.71
N THR A 144 -2.39 -6.73 -5.68
CA THR A 144 -3.62 -6.81 -6.47
C THR A 144 -3.59 -8.00 -7.43
N TYR A 145 -2.45 -8.25 -8.09
CA TYR A 145 -2.24 -9.42 -8.94
C TYR A 145 -2.43 -10.72 -8.16
N GLU A 146 -1.81 -10.86 -6.98
CA GLU A 146 -1.97 -12.02 -6.10
C GLU A 146 -3.44 -12.22 -5.69
N THR A 147 -4.12 -11.13 -5.34
CA THR A 147 -5.55 -11.17 -4.98
C THR A 147 -6.42 -11.67 -6.14
N PHE A 148 -6.21 -11.14 -7.35
CA PHE A 148 -6.99 -11.56 -8.53
C PHE A 148 -6.62 -12.97 -8.98
N ALA A 149 -5.35 -13.36 -8.94
CA ALA A 149 -4.92 -14.71 -9.23
C ALA A 149 -5.54 -15.74 -8.28
N GLU A 150 -5.55 -15.44 -6.97
CA GLU A 150 -6.16 -16.31 -5.97
C GLU A 150 -7.69 -16.37 -6.12
N MET A 151 -8.34 -15.24 -6.40
CA MET A 151 -9.76 -15.18 -6.75
C MET A 151 -10.05 -16.07 -7.98
N GLY A 152 -9.22 -15.97 -9.01
CA GLY A 152 -9.32 -16.83 -10.20
C GLY A 152 -9.16 -18.31 -9.86
N ARG A 153 -8.21 -18.65 -8.98
CA ARG A 153 -7.99 -20.03 -8.53
C ARG A 153 -9.17 -20.60 -7.78
N GLN A 154 -9.76 -19.83 -6.86
CA GLN A 154 -10.88 -20.30 -6.03
C GLN A 154 -12.19 -20.43 -6.81
N HIS A 155 -12.46 -19.52 -7.74
CA HIS A 155 -13.78 -19.45 -8.39
C HIS A 155 -13.79 -19.92 -9.83
N TYR A 156 -12.61 -19.95 -10.51
CA TYR A 156 -12.52 -20.19 -11.96
C TYR A 156 -11.42 -21.19 -12.36
N GLY A 157 -10.92 -21.98 -11.42
CA GLY A 157 -9.88 -22.98 -11.68
C GLY A 157 -8.53 -22.41 -12.11
N GLY A 158 -8.27 -21.15 -11.82
CA GLY A 158 -7.02 -20.46 -12.13
C GLY A 158 -6.96 -19.78 -13.50
N ASP A 159 -7.96 -19.95 -14.36
CA ASP A 159 -8.01 -19.30 -15.68
C ASP A 159 -8.98 -18.11 -15.67
N LEU A 160 -8.41 -16.91 -15.81
CA LEU A 160 -9.17 -15.66 -15.92
C LEU A 160 -9.33 -15.16 -17.37
N ALA A 161 -8.79 -15.88 -18.37
CA ALA A 161 -9.00 -15.51 -19.77
C ALA A 161 -10.48 -15.62 -20.15
N GLY A 162 -11.03 -14.56 -20.72
CA GLY A 162 -12.46 -14.46 -21.01
C GLY A 162 -13.33 -14.15 -19.79
N ARG A 163 -12.73 -13.66 -18.71
CA ARG A 163 -13.40 -13.15 -17.50
C ARG A 163 -13.16 -11.66 -17.35
N TRP A 164 -14.07 -10.97 -16.63
CA TRP A 164 -13.89 -9.56 -16.37
C TRP A 164 -14.27 -9.13 -14.95
N ILE A 165 -13.55 -8.13 -14.45
CA ILE A 165 -13.69 -7.58 -13.12
C ILE A 165 -14.27 -6.17 -13.21
N LEU A 166 -15.24 -5.85 -12.36
CA LEU A 166 -15.76 -4.50 -12.17
C LEU A 166 -15.14 -3.89 -10.92
N THR A 167 -14.63 -2.66 -11.05
CA THR A 167 -14.09 -1.90 -9.93
C THR A 167 -14.37 -0.41 -10.06
N ALA A 168 -14.10 0.36 -8.99
CA ALA A 168 -14.11 1.81 -9.02
C ALA A 168 -12.87 2.39 -8.34
N GLY A 169 -12.46 3.59 -8.81
CA GLY A 169 -11.30 4.32 -8.31
C GLY A 169 -10.01 4.04 -9.06
N LEU A 170 -9.40 5.10 -9.63
CA LEU A 170 -8.10 5.08 -10.32
C LEU A 170 -7.08 6.04 -9.68
N GLY A 171 -7.23 6.29 -8.38
CA GLY A 171 -6.25 7.04 -7.56
C GLY A 171 -4.91 6.31 -7.42
N GLY A 172 -4.06 6.76 -6.48
CA GLY A 172 -2.72 6.19 -6.27
C GLY A 172 -2.71 4.68 -6.11
N MET A 173 -3.64 4.15 -5.32
CA MET A 173 -3.78 2.70 -5.06
C MET A 173 -4.67 2.02 -6.12
N GLY A 174 -5.90 2.51 -6.33
CA GLY A 174 -6.85 1.92 -7.28
C GLY A 174 -6.36 1.89 -8.72
N GLY A 175 -5.49 2.83 -9.07
CA GLY A 175 -4.84 2.88 -10.39
C GLY A 175 -3.97 1.68 -10.75
N ALA A 176 -3.64 0.82 -9.79
CA ALA A 176 -2.91 -0.43 -10.03
C ALA A 176 -3.83 -1.57 -10.51
N GLN A 177 -5.12 -1.51 -10.22
CA GLN A 177 -6.05 -2.62 -10.49
C GLN A 177 -6.17 -2.99 -11.98
N PRO A 178 -6.24 -2.03 -12.93
CA PRO A 178 -6.36 -2.39 -14.35
C PRO A 178 -5.16 -3.19 -14.86
N LEU A 179 -3.93 -2.75 -14.51
CA LEU A 179 -2.72 -3.45 -14.90
C LEU A 179 -2.65 -4.83 -14.25
N ALA A 180 -2.93 -4.94 -12.95
CA ALA A 180 -2.91 -6.20 -12.22
C ALA A 180 -3.92 -7.21 -12.78
N ALA A 181 -5.12 -6.77 -13.14
CA ALA A 181 -6.15 -7.62 -13.74
C ALA A 181 -5.70 -8.19 -15.10
N THR A 182 -5.17 -7.33 -15.98
CA THR A 182 -4.70 -7.79 -17.30
C THR A 182 -3.45 -8.66 -17.21
N MET A 183 -2.57 -8.43 -16.22
CA MET A 183 -1.45 -9.34 -15.93
C MET A 183 -1.92 -10.70 -15.40
N ALA A 184 -3.02 -10.73 -14.63
CA ALA A 184 -3.66 -11.97 -14.17
C ALA A 184 -4.53 -12.66 -15.25
N GLY A 185 -4.66 -12.07 -16.43
CA GLY A 185 -5.42 -12.63 -17.57
C GLY A 185 -6.88 -12.20 -17.64
N ALA A 186 -7.37 -11.32 -16.74
CA ALA A 186 -8.74 -10.82 -16.76
C ALA A 186 -8.86 -9.50 -17.52
N SER A 187 -10.03 -9.26 -18.13
CA SER A 187 -10.42 -7.90 -18.50
C SER A 187 -10.93 -7.13 -17.27
N LEU A 188 -10.93 -5.79 -17.32
CA LEU A 188 -11.38 -4.97 -16.21
C LEU A 188 -12.10 -3.70 -16.69
N LEU A 189 -13.23 -3.38 -16.07
CA LEU A 189 -13.89 -2.08 -16.17
C LEU A 189 -13.69 -1.31 -14.86
N ALA A 190 -13.03 -0.15 -14.96
CA ALA A 190 -12.84 0.78 -13.85
C ALA A 190 -13.69 2.03 -14.02
N VAL A 191 -14.52 2.34 -13.02
CA VAL A 191 -15.29 3.59 -12.95
C VAL A 191 -14.50 4.62 -12.16
N GLU A 192 -14.26 5.80 -12.76
CA GLU A 192 -13.50 6.88 -12.11
C GLU A 192 -14.22 8.23 -12.34
N CYS A 193 -14.46 8.97 -11.26
CA CYS A 193 -15.15 10.25 -11.33
C CYS A 193 -14.29 11.41 -11.83
N GLN A 194 -12.96 11.29 -11.78
CA GLN A 194 -12.00 12.32 -12.20
C GLN A 194 -11.30 11.92 -13.50
N PRO A 195 -11.63 12.57 -14.65
CA PRO A 195 -11.06 12.20 -15.96
C PRO A 195 -9.54 12.27 -16.02
N ASP A 196 -8.94 13.22 -15.31
CA ASP A 196 -7.47 13.39 -15.22
C ASP A 196 -6.76 12.15 -14.66
N ARG A 197 -7.41 11.39 -13.78
CA ARG A 197 -6.88 10.12 -13.28
C ARG A 197 -6.89 9.04 -14.36
N ILE A 198 -7.94 8.96 -15.18
CA ILE A 198 -7.99 8.05 -16.34
C ILE A 198 -6.83 8.37 -17.29
N GLU A 199 -6.65 9.65 -17.65
CA GLU A 199 -5.57 10.10 -18.54
C GLU A 199 -4.18 9.76 -17.96
N LYS A 200 -3.97 9.97 -16.65
CA LYS A 200 -2.72 9.57 -15.99
C LYS A 200 -2.46 8.07 -16.14
N ARG A 201 -3.47 7.22 -16.00
CA ARG A 201 -3.30 5.75 -16.11
C ARG A 201 -3.05 5.28 -17.54
N LEU A 202 -3.67 5.92 -18.52
CA LEU A 202 -3.36 5.72 -19.95
C LEU A 202 -1.91 6.11 -20.27
N ALA A 203 -1.50 7.30 -19.85
CA ALA A 203 -0.15 7.81 -20.10
C ALA A 203 0.95 6.95 -19.45
N THR A 204 0.68 6.37 -18.29
CA THR A 204 1.62 5.50 -17.55
C THR A 204 1.54 4.02 -17.95
N GLY A 205 0.60 3.62 -18.83
CA GLY A 205 0.43 2.24 -19.29
C GLY A 205 -0.22 1.32 -18.26
N TYR A 206 -0.92 1.87 -17.26
CA TYR A 206 -1.67 1.10 -16.26
C TYR A 206 -3.10 0.78 -16.72
N LEU A 207 -3.62 1.54 -17.68
CA LEU A 207 -4.94 1.38 -18.29
C LEU A 207 -4.77 1.33 -19.81
N ASP A 208 -5.50 0.43 -20.49
CA ASP A 208 -5.35 0.22 -21.94
C ASP A 208 -6.25 1.14 -22.76
N ARG A 209 -7.50 1.37 -22.31
CA ARG A 209 -8.51 2.14 -23.07
C ARG A 209 -9.36 3.02 -22.17
N ARG A 210 -9.85 4.11 -22.74
CA ARG A 210 -10.94 4.93 -22.19
C ARG A 210 -12.20 4.69 -23.01
N ALA A 211 -13.34 4.64 -22.35
CA ALA A 211 -14.67 4.66 -22.97
C ALA A 211 -15.39 5.97 -22.62
N GLU A 212 -16.14 6.51 -23.57
CA GLU A 212 -16.89 7.75 -23.38
C GLU A 212 -18.29 7.49 -22.80
N THR A 213 -18.82 6.28 -22.98
CA THR A 213 -20.14 5.88 -22.48
C THR A 213 -20.12 4.49 -21.86
N LEU A 214 -21.08 4.21 -20.97
CA LEU A 214 -21.26 2.87 -20.42
C LEU A 214 -21.52 1.81 -21.50
N ALA A 215 -22.27 2.16 -22.54
CA ALA A 215 -22.54 1.24 -23.65
C ALA A 215 -21.26 0.88 -24.41
N GLU A 216 -20.40 1.85 -24.67
CA GLU A 216 -19.09 1.62 -25.30
C GLU A 216 -18.19 0.79 -24.41
N ALA A 217 -18.13 1.08 -23.10
CA ALA A 217 -17.33 0.33 -22.14
C ALA A 217 -17.72 -1.15 -22.12
N LEU A 218 -19.03 -1.44 -22.04
CA LEU A 218 -19.54 -2.81 -22.06
C LEU A 218 -19.23 -3.51 -23.38
N ALA A 219 -19.40 -2.84 -24.51
CA ALA A 219 -19.09 -3.41 -25.83
C ALA A 219 -17.57 -3.71 -25.99
N LEU A 220 -16.69 -2.91 -25.39
CA LEU A 220 -15.24 -3.19 -25.35
C LEU A 220 -14.95 -4.43 -24.50
N ILE A 221 -15.52 -4.51 -23.31
CA ILE A 221 -15.37 -5.66 -22.40
C ILE A 221 -15.93 -6.94 -23.04
N GLU A 222 -17.13 -6.92 -23.59
CA GLU A 222 -17.74 -8.08 -24.25
C GLU A 222 -16.86 -8.64 -25.39
N ARG A 223 -16.28 -7.76 -26.21
CA ARG A 223 -15.35 -8.18 -27.28
C ARG A 223 -14.09 -8.81 -26.74
N SER A 224 -13.49 -8.22 -25.70
CA SER A 224 -12.26 -8.75 -25.10
C SER A 224 -12.49 -10.10 -24.41
N VAL A 225 -13.63 -10.25 -23.72
CA VAL A 225 -14.07 -11.51 -23.10
C VAL A 225 -14.29 -12.59 -24.16
N ALA A 226 -14.98 -12.28 -25.26
CA ALA A 226 -15.22 -13.21 -26.36
C ALA A 226 -13.92 -13.64 -27.07
N ALA A 227 -12.98 -12.71 -27.22
CA ALA A 227 -11.66 -12.99 -27.79
C ALA A 227 -10.71 -13.70 -26.81
N ARG A 228 -11.04 -13.73 -25.50
CA ARG A 228 -10.15 -14.18 -24.40
C ARG A 228 -8.84 -13.39 -24.33
N GLU A 229 -8.87 -12.13 -24.75
CA GLU A 229 -7.75 -11.20 -24.71
C GLU A 229 -8.00 -10.16 -23.62
N PRO A 230 -7.17 -10.12 -22.55
CA PRO A 230 -7.42 -9.20 -21.43
C PRO A 230 -7.30 -7.74 -21.86
N LEU A 231 -8.26 -6.93 -21.45
CA LEU A 231 -8.34 -5.50 -21.75
C LEU A 231 -8.83 -4.73 -20.52
N SER A 232 -8.17 -3.66 -20.17
CA SER A 232 -8.62 -2.74 -19.13
C SER A 232 -9.26 -1.48 -19.74
N VAL A 233 -10.45 -1.13 -19.25
CA VAL A 233 -11.26 0.00 -19.74
C VAL A 233 -11.58 0.93 -18.58
N GLY A 234 -11.27 2.22 -18.73
CA GLY A 234 -11.68 3.28 -17.81
C GLY A 234 -12.92 4.01 -18.31
N LEU A 235 -13.91 4.17 -17.46
CA LEU A 235 -15.14 4.91 -17.72
C LEU A 235 -15.26 6.10 -16.76
N THR A 236 -15.42 7.31 -17.30
CA THR A 236 -15.73 8.47 -16.46
C THR A 236 -17.16 8.37 -15.93
N GLY A 237 -17.32 8.34 -14.60
CA GLY A 237 -18.64 8.24 -13.98
C GLY A 237 -18.57 8.14 -12.46
N ASN A 238 -19.73 8.20 -11.82
CA ASN A 238 -19.86 7.97 -10.38
C ASN A 238 -20.23 6.51 -10.13
N ALA A 239 -19.50 5.82 -9.28
CA ALA A 239 -19.74 4.41 -8.98
C ALA A 239 -21.12 4.18 -8.34
N ALA A 240 -21.62 5.14 -7.53
CA ALA A 240 -22.95 5.11 -6.95
C ALA A 240 -24.09 5.28 -8.00
N GLU A 241 -23.75 5.61 -9.24
CA GLU A 241 -24.67 5.68 -10.37
C GLU A 241 -24.51 4.47 -11.30
N ILE A 242 -23.26 4.17 -11.66
CA ILE A 242 -22.94 3.14 -12.67
C ILE A 242 -23.21 1.72 -12.15
N LEU A 243 -22.83 1.38 -10.92
CA LEU A 243 -23.04 0.03 -10.40
C LEU A 243 -24.54 -0.33 -10.25
N PRO A 244 -25.40 0.54 -9.66
CA PRO A 244 -26.85 0.28 -9.66
C PRO A 244 -27.45 0.14 -11.06
N GLU A 245 -26.99 0.92 -12.04
CA GLU A 245 -27.43 0.82 -13.42
C GLU A 245 -27.06 -0.53 -14.06
N LEU A 246 -25.85 -1.03 -13.79
CA LEU A 246 -25.42 -2.38 -14.23
C LEU A 246 -26.30 -3.47 -13.61
N VAL A 247 -26.60 -3.38 -12.30
CA VAL A 247 -27.53 -4.29 -11.63
C VAL A 247 -28.91 -4.25 -12.29
N ARG A 248 -29.46 -3.06 -12.53
CA ARG A 248 -30.77 -2.86 -13.18
C ARG A 248 -30.83 -3.45 -14.60
N ARG A 249 -29.71 -3.40 -15.33
CA ARG A 249 -29.59 -3.99 -16.68
C ARG A 249 -29.38 -5.50 -16.66
N GLY A 250 -29.18 -6.10 -15.51
CA GLY A 250 -28.84 -7.52 -15.38
C GLY A 250 -27.45 -7.87 -15.90
N VAL A 251 -26.53 -6.89 -15.98
CA VAL A 251 -25.13 -7.10 -16.35
C VAL A 251 -24.43 -7.85 -15.21
N ARG A 252 -23.71 -8.92 -15.52
CA ARG A 252 -23.08 -9.78 -14.53
C ARG A 252 -21.57 -9.86 -14.78
N PRO A 253 -20.74 -9.12 -14.02
CA PRO A 253 -19.29 -9.31 -14.03
C PRO A 253 -18.91 -10.66 -13.41
N ASP A 254 -17.67 -11.11 -13.67
CA ASP A 254 -17.13 -12.32 -13.03
C ASP A 254 -16.57 -12.03 -11.63
N ALA A 255 -16.23 -10.79 -11.33
CA ALA A 255 -15.95 -10.34 -9.95
C ALA A 255 -16.25 -8.83 -9.80
N VAL A 256 -16.54 -8.41 -8.57
CA VAL A 256 -16.76 -7.00 -8.21
C VAL A 256 -15.89 -6.64 -7.02
N THR A 257 -15.22 -5.51 -7.13
CA THR A 257 -14.46 -4.92 -6.01
C THR A 257 -14.54 -3.39 -6.04
N ASP A 258 -13.94 -2.72 -5.05
CA ASP A 258 -13.85 -1.27 -4.99
C ASP A 258 -12.54 -0.80 -4.35
N GLN A 259 -11.96 0.24 -4.92
CA GLN A 259 -10.80 0.92 -4.35
C GLN A 259 -10.90 2.45 -4.50
N THR A 260 -12.11 3.00 -4.36
CA THR A 260 -12.31 4.44 -4.17
C THR A 260 -11.63 4.90 -2.87
N SER A 261 -11.37 6.20 -2.72
CA SER A 261 -10.79 6.73 -1.47
C SER A 261 -11.86 6.94 -0.40
N ALA A 262 -12.67 5.92 -0.14
CA ALA A 262 -13.82 5.96 0.78
C ALA A 262 -13.45 6.25 2.24
N HIS A 263 -12.21 5.94 2.64
CA HIS A 263 -11.67 6.16 3.99
C HIS A 263 -11.62 7.65 4.43
N ASP A 264 -11.73 8.57 3.49
CA ASP A 264 -11.88 10.02 3.74
C ASP A 264 -13.11 10.51 2.97
N PRO A 265 -14.31 10.40 3.55
CA PRO A 265 -15.55 10.73 2.84
C PRO A 265 -15.57 12.13 2.23
N ALA A 266 -15.03 13.13 2.94
CA ALA A 266 -15.05 14.51 2.44
C ALA A 266 -14.12 14.73 1.24
N ASN A 267 -12.90 14.14 1.26
CA ASN A 267 -11.87 14.41 0.25
C ASN A 267 -11.67 13.29 -0.75
N GLY A 268 -12.20 12.09 -0.50
CA GLY A 268 -11.91 10.90 -1.26
C GLY A 268 -13.06 10.36 -2.12
N TYR A 269 -14.31 10.68 -1.81
CA TYR A 269 -15.47 10.13 -2.51
C TYR A 269 -16.40 11.22 -3.03
N LEU A 270 -16.70 11.20 -4.34
CA LEU A 270 -17.61 12.16 -4.99
C LEU A 270 -19.07 11.83 -4.65
N PRO A 271 -19.82 12.74 -4.00
CA PRO A 271 -21.25 12.54 -3.78
C PRO A 271 -22.04 12.40 -5.08
N LEU A 272 -23.06 11.54 -5.07
CA LEU A 272 -23.95 11.32 -6.20
C LEU A 272 -24.63 12.63 -6.63
N GLY A 273 -24.65 12.88 -7.94
CA GLY A 273 -25.26 14.06 -8.54
C GLY A 273 -24.42 15.34 -8.43
N TRP A 274 -23.25 15.32 -7.78
CA TRP A 274 -22.36 16.48 -7.73
C TRP A 274 -21.34 16.43 -8.88
N SER A 275 -20.99 17.62 -9.38
CA SER A 275 -19.81 17.75 -10.24
C SER A 275 -18.53 17.74 -9.41
N VAL A 276 -17.41 17.36 -10.03
CA VAL A 276 -16.07 17.42 -9.36
C VAL A 276 -15.73 18.85 -8.92
N ALA A 277 -16.14 19.86 -9.70
CA ALA A 277 -15.90 21.27 -9.34
C ALA A 277 -16.69 21.68 -8.09
N GLU A 278 -17.97 21.33 -8.03
CA GLU A 278 -18.84 21.58 -6.89
C GLU A 278 -18.33 20.86 -5.62
N TRP A 279 -17.93 19.59 -5.74
CA TRP A 279 -17.33 18.83 -4.65
C TRP A 279 -16.06 19.50 -4.11
N ARG A 280 -15.15 19.92 -5.00
CA ARG A 280 -13.91 20.63 -4.61
C ARG A 280 -14.17 21.93 -3.85
N GLU A 281 -15.22 22.64 -4.19
CA GLU A 281 -15.64 23.86 -3.49
C GLU A 281 -16.32 23.55 -2.14
N ARG A 282 -17.31 22.65 -2.14
CA ARG A 282 -18.11 22.34 -0.95
C ARG A 282 -17.28 21.71 0.17
N ARG A 283 -16.37 20.80 -0.14
CA ARG A 283 -15.52 20.14 0.87
C ARG A 283 -14.62 21.11 1.65
N GLN A 284 -14.32 22.28 1.09
CA GLN A 284 -13.55 23.32 1.78
C GLN A 284 -14.43 24.17 2.69
N ARG A 285 -15.69 24.39 2.32
CA ARG A 285 -16.63 25.23 3.05
C ARG A 285 -17.40 24.46 4.11
N ASP A 286 -17.80 23.24 3.78
CA ASP A 286 -18.62 22.36 4.61
C ASP A 286 -18.12 20.91 4.46
N PRO A 287 -17.01 20.55 5.13
CA PRO A 287 -16.46 19.21 5.06
C PRO A 287 -17.38 18.15 5.67
N ASP A 288 -18.16 18.49 6.70
CA ASP A 288 -19.03 17.53 7.38
C ASP A 288 -20.28 17.23 6.56
N GLY A 289 -20.93 18.24 5.97
CA GLY A 289 -22.02 18.03 5.03
C GLY A 289 -21.56 17.30 3.75
N THR A 290 -20.33 17.56 3.28
CA THR A 290 -19.74 16.81 2.17
C THR A 290 -19.51 15.35 2.53
N ALA A 291 -18.97 15.07 3.71
CA ALA A 291 -18.76 13.71 4.20
C ALA A 291 -20.09 12.94 4.33
N GLN A 292 -21.14 13.61 4.83
CA GLN A 292 -22.47 13.00 4.93
C GLN A 292 -23.05 12.63 3.54
N ALA A 293 -23.00 13.55 2.57
CA ALA A 293 -23.45 13.29 1.20
C ALA A 293 -22.65 12.16 0.50
N ALA A 294 -21.34 12.07 0.80
CA ALA A 294 -20.50 10.99 0.33
C ALA A 294 -20.90 9.64 0.95
N ARG A 295 -21.18 9.57 2.27
CA ARG A 295 -21.66 8.35 2.94
C ARG A 295 -22.97 7.84 2.36
N GLU A 296 -23.92 8.73 2.09
CA GLU A 296 -25.18 8.37 1.44
C GLU A 296 -24.94 7.76 0.06
N SER A 297 -23.99 8.29 -0.68
CA SER A 297 -23.60 7.77 -2.00
C SER A 297 -22.87 6.43 -1.89
N MET A 298 -21.98 6.25 -0.91
CA MET A 298 -21.34 4.98 -0.62
C MET A 298 -22.35 3.90 -0.22
N ALA A 299 -23.39 4.25 0.53
CA ALA A 299 -24.48 3.33 0.84
C ALA A 299 -25.18 2.80 -0.42
N ILE A 300 -25.39 3.65 -1.41
CA ILE A 300 -25.96 3.25 -2.72
C ILE A 300 -24.99 2.31 -3.45
N HIS A 301 -23.70 2.64 -3.48
CA HIS A 301 -22.65 1.84 -4.10
C HIS A 301 -22.57 0.45 -3.45
N VAL A 302 -22.50 0.37 -2.12
CA VAL A 302 -22.42 -0.90 -1.38
C VAL A 302 -23.68 -1.75 -1.56
N ARG A 303 -24.88 -1.16 -1.61
CA ARG A 303 -26.10 -1.91 -1.94
C ARG A 303 -26.03 -2.55 -3.33
N ALA A 304 -25.42 -1.91 -4.31
CA ALA A 304 -25.19 -2.52 -5.62
C ALA A 304 -24.16 -3.66 -5.55
N MET A 305 -23.08 -3.51 -4.77
CA MET A 305 -22.13 -4.61 -4.51
C MET A 305 -22.80 -5.80 -3.83
N LEU A 306 -23.66 -5.55 -2.83
CA LEU A 306 -24.46 -6.59 -2.17
C LEU A 306 -25.41 -7.31 -3.14
N ALA A 307 -25.99 -6.59 -4.10
CA ALA A 307 -26.83 -7.21 -5.13
C ALA A 307 -26.03 -8.15 -6.05
N PHE A 308 -24.81 -7.78 -6.43
CA PHE A 308 -23.89 -8.68 -7.14
C PHE A 308 -23.51 -9.89 -6.30
N HIS A 309 -23.19 -9.68 -5.04
CA HIS A 309 -22.89 -10.76 -4.09
C HIS A 309 -24.05 -11.74 -3.95
N ALA A 310 -25.27 -11.24 -3.76
CA ALA A 310 -26.49 -12.04 -3.67
C ALA A 310 -26.79 -12.81 -4.98
N ALA A 311 -26.36 -12.30 -6.12
CA ALA A 311 -26.41 -12.98 -7.41
C ALA A 311 -25.32 -14.05 -7.60
N GLY A 312 -24.46 -14.27 -6.58
CA GLY A 312 -23.36 -15.24 -6.60
C GLY A 312 -22.14 -14.80 -7.39
N VAL A 313 -21.95 -13.48 -7.56
CA VAL A 313 -20.72 -12.91 -8.12
C VAL A 313 -19.69 -12.79 -6.99
N PRO A 314 -18.45 -13.28 -7.14
CA PRO A 314 -17.34 -12.98 -6.22
C PRO A 314 -17.23 -11.48 -5.99
N THR A 315 -17.54 -11.04 -4.77
CA THR A 315 -17.58 -9.62 -4.38
C THR A 315 -16.75 -9.42 -3.14
N PHE A 316 -15.85 -8.45 -3.15
CA PHE A 316 -14.98 -8.17 -2.01
C PHE A 316 -14.57 -6.69 -1.97
N ASP A 317 -14.35 -6.18 -0.77
CA ASP A 317 -13.79 -4.86 -0.51
C ASP A 317 -12.25 -4.94 -0.62
N TYR A 318 -11.64 -3.98 -1.33
CA TYR A 318 -10.18 -3.91 -1.42
C TYR A 318 -9.54 -3.07 -0.30
N GLY A 319 -10.24 -2.89 0.83
CA GLY A 319 -9.67 -2.32 2.03
C GLY A 319 -9.62 -0.80 2.06
N ASN A 320 -10.69 -0.15 1.64
CA ASN A 320 -10.84 1.30 1.65
C ASN A 320 -11.88 1.83 2.66
N ASN A 321 -12.42 0.96 3.51
CA ASN A 321 -13.42 1.26 4.53
C ASN A 321 -14.83 1.61 4.00
N ILE A 322 -15.14 1.36 2.72
CA ILE A 322 -16.44 1.69 2.13
C ILE A 322 -17.61 0.96 2.82
N ARG A 323 -17.39 -0.27 3.30
CA ARG A 323 -18.41 -1.05 4.04
C ARG A 323 -18.77 -0.38 5.35
N GLN A 324 -17.78 0.13 6.10
CA GLN A 324 -18.04 0.84 7.35
C GLN A 324 -18.80 2.14 7.12
N GLU A 325 -18.38 2.94 6.15
CA GLU A 325 -19.06 4.18 5.81
C GLU A 325 -20.51 3.95 5.36
N ALA A 326 -20.77 2.85 4.64
CA ALA A 326 -22.11 2.44 4.26
C ALA A 326 -22.92 1.93 5.46
N PHE A 327 -22.30 1.18 6.37
CA PHE A 327 -22.93 0.71 7.62
C PHE A 327 -23.36 1.91 8.48
N ASP A 328 -22.51 2.90 8.66
CA ASP A 328 -22.81 4.13 9.38
C ASP A 328 -23.92 4.95 8.69
N ALA A 329 -24.14 4.75 7.38
CA ALA A 329 -25.24 5.32 6.60
C ALA A 329 -26.50 4.42 6.53
N GLY A 330 -26.60 3.39 7.38
CA GLY A 330 -27.78 2.54 7.53
C GLY A 330 -27.89 1.38 6.52
N VAL A 331 -26.75 0.82 6.10
CA VAL A 331 -26.69 -0.46 5.39
C VAL A 331 -26.26 -1.55 6.37
N ASP A 332 -27.20 -2.08 7.14
CA ASP A 332 -26.94 -3.00 8.26
C ASP A 332 -26.17 -4.26 7.84
N ASN A 333 -26.31 -4.69 6.61
CA ASN A 333 -25.63 -5.85 6.03
C ASN A 333 -24.42 -5.51 5.15
N ALA A 334 -23.80 -4.34 5.33
CA ALA A 334 -22.65 -3.90 4.51
C ALA A 334 -21.46 -4.88 4.56
N PHE A 335 -21.34 -5.68 5.59
CA PHE A 335 -20.27 -6.66 5.79
C PHE A 335 -20.64 -8.10 5.37
N ASP A 336 -21.75 -8.33 4.65
CA ASP A 336 -22.13 -9.67 4.17
C ASP A 336 -21.14 -10.19 3.10
N PHE A 337 -20.41 -9.33 2.40
CA PHE A 337 -19.27 -9.74 1.57
C PHE A 337 -17.94 -9.40 2.27
N PRO A 338 -16.91 -10.25 2.10
CA PRO A 338 -15.65 -10.11 2.82
C PRO A 338 -14.76 -9.00 2.27
N GLY A 339 -13.74 -8.60 3.05
CA GLY A 339 -12.56 -7.93 2.53
C GLY A 339 -11.63 -8.89 1.78
N PHE A 340 -10.73 -8.35 0.96
CA PHE A 340 -9.80 -9.14 0.15
C PHE A 340 -8.82 -10.00 0.99
N VAL A 341 -8.45 -9.53 2.18
CA VAL A 341 -7.50 -10.26 3.02
C VAL A 341 -8.07 -11.56 3.55
N PRO A 342 -9.22 -11.59 4.28
CA PRO A 342 -9.80 -12.86 4.71
C PRO A 342 -10.21 -13.74 3.53
N ALA A 343 -10.60 -13.17 2.40
CA ALA A 343 -11.02 -13.94 1.22
C ALA A 343 -9.84 -14.62 0.51
N TYR A 344 -8.71 -13.93 0.32
CA TYR A 344 -7.67 -14.38 -0.62
C TYR A 344 -6.24 -14.33 -0.06
N VAL A 345 -5.92 -13.44 0.87
CA VAL A 345 -4.52 -13.13 1.25
C VAL A 345 -4.09 -13.80 2.56
N ARG A 346 -5.02 -14.11 3.45
CA ARG A 346 -4.73 -14.67 4.79
C ARG A 346 -3.76 -15.87 4.78
N PRO A 347 -3.86 -16.87 3.89
CA PRO A 347 -2.92 -17.99 3.86
C PRO A 347 -1.48 -17.58 3.55
N LEU A 348 -1.28 -16.51 2.78
CA LEU A 348 0.04 -15.93 2.52
C LEU A 348 0.59 -15.27 3.78
N PHE A 349 -0.22 -14.48 4.47
CA PHE A 349 0.16 -13.82 5.73
C PHE A 349 0.56 -14.81 6.83
N CYS A 350 -0.09 -15.97 6.90
CA CYS A 350 0.27 -17.06 7.81
C CYS A 350 1.71 -17.57 7.61
N ARG A 351 2.29 -17.37 6.42
CA ARG A 351 3.67 -17.74 6.08
C ARG A 351 4.63 -16.55 6.06
N GLY A 352 4.19 -15.38 6.52
CA GLY A 352 4.95 -14.15 6.46
C GLY A 352 5.17 -13.65 5.01
N VAL A 353 4.44 -14.22 4.03
CA VAL A 353 4.49 -13.78 2.64
C VAL A 353 3.70 -12.50 2.50
N GLY A 354 4.38 -11.46 2.02
CA GLY A 354 3.79 -10.15 1.85
C GLY A 354 4.70 -9.19 1.11
N PRO A 355 4.30 -7.92 1.01
CA PRO A 355 4.94 -6.93 0.17
C PRO A 355 6.38 -6.62 0.61
N PHE A 356 7.32 -6.99 -0.22
CA PHE A 356 8.75 -6.71 -0.11
C PHE A 356 9.15 -5.84 -1.29
N ARG A 357 9.62 -4.62 -1.03
CA ARG A 357 9.94 -3.66 -2.07
C ARG A 357 11.34 -3.11 -1.94
N TRP A 358 11.94 -2.73 -3.06
CA TRP A 358 13.22 -2.05 -3.07
C TRP A 358 13.29 -0.96 -4.14
N ALA A 359 14.14 0.02 -3.90
CA ALA A 359 14.42 1.11 -4.81
C ALA A 359 15.93 1.25 -5.02
N ALA A 360 16.35 1.45 -6.27
CA ALA A 360 17.74 1.66 -6.65
C ALA A 360 18.11 3.14 -6.55
N LEU A 361 18.99 3.49 -5.62
CA LEU A 361 19.43 4.88 -5.41
C LEU A 361 20.38 5.38 -6.52
N SER A 362 20.87 4.48 -7.37
CA SER A 362 21.61 4.83 -8.59
C SER A 362 20.76 5.62 -9.58
N GLY A 363 19.44 5.40 -9.59
CA GLY A 363 18.55 5.88 -10.64
C GLY A 363 18.65 5.06 -11.94
N ASN A 364 19.46 3.99 -11.96
CA ASN A 364 19.65 3.14 -13.12
C ASN A 364 18.64 1.97 -13.11
N PRO A 365 17.73 1.85 -14.10
CA PRO A 365 16.82 0.72 -14.23
C PRO A 365 17.50 -0.65 -14.26
N GLU A 366 18.73 -0.75 -14.77
CA GLU A 366 19.47 -2.00 -14.83
C GLU A 366 19.77 -2.59 -13.46
N ASP A 367 19.91 -1.78 -12.42
CA ASP A 367 20.09 -2.27 -11.05
C ASP A 367 18.85 -3.03 -10.57
N ILE A 368 17.64 -2.63 -11.02
CA ILE A 368 16.41 -3.37 -10.75
C ILE A 368 16.37 -4.68 -11.55
N HIS A 369 16.76 -4.65 -12.83
CA HIS A 369 16.77 -5.87 -13.65
C HIS A 369 17.77 -6.92 -13.13
N ARG A 370 18.92 -6.49 -12.63
CA ARG A 370 19.92 -7.35 -11.96
C ARG A 370 19.37 -7.95 -10.67
N THR A 371 18.71 -7.13 -9.84
CA THR A 371 18.08 -7.63 -8.61
C THR A 371 16.90 -8.54 -8.90
N ASP A 372 16.08 -8.32 -9.95
CA ASP A 372 15.04 -9.25 -10.41
C ASP A 372 15.64 -10.62 -10.78
N ALA A 373 16.75 -10.63 -11.52
CA ALA A 373 17.47 -11.87 -11.86
C ALA A 373 17.99 -12.59 -10.60
N LYS A 374 18.51 -11.84 -9.62
CA LYS A 374 18.98 -12.40 -8.34
C LYS A 374 17.85 -12.99 -7.52
N VAL A 375 16.65 -12.40 -7.53
CA VAL A 375 15.45 -12.98 -6.89
C VAL A 375 15.14 -14.35 -7.50
N LYS A 376 15.13 -14.46 -8.83
CA LYS A 376 14.87 -15.74 -9.51
C LYS A 376 15.94 -16.80 -9.22
N GLU A 377 17.20 -16.39 -9.14
CA GLU A 377 18.33 -17.28 -8.79
C GLU A 377 18.15 -17.86 -7.38
N LEU A 378 17.76 -17.05 -6.41
CA LEU A 378 17.66 -17.45 -5.00
C LEU A 378 16.35 -18.15 -4.64
N ILE A 379 15.31 -17.99 -5.45
CA ILE A 379 13.99 -18.60 -5.29
C ILE A 379 13.61 -19.33 -6.59
N PRO A 380 14.35 -20.40 -6.97
CA PRO A 380 14.18 -21.04 -8.27
C PRO A 380 12.86 -21.82 -8.42
N ASP A 381 12.28 -22.27 -7.31
CA ASP A 381 11.12 -23.16 -7.30
C ASP A 381 9.77 -22.43 -7.22
N ASP A 382 9.74 -21.11 -7.52
CA ASP A 382 8.52 -20.32 -7.53
C ASP A 382 8.22 -19.75 -8.94
N PRO A 383 7.60 -20.55 -9.82
CA PRO A 383 7.28 -20.12 -11.18
C PRO A 383 6.27 -18.95 -11.22
N HIS A 384 5.41 -18.81 -10.20
CA HIS A 384 4.46 -17.72 -10.11
C HIS A 384 5.18 -16.37 -9.84
N LEU A 385 6.14 -16.36 -8.90
CA LEU A 385 7.00 -15.21 -8.65
C LEU A 385 7.84 -14.86 -9.90
N HIS A 386 8.36 -15.88 -10.62
CA HIS A 386 9.13 -15.65 -11.85
C HIS A 386 8.27 -15.00 -12.93
N ALA A 387 7.05 -15.49 -13.15
CA ALA A 387 6.10 -14.91 -14.10
C ALA A 387 5.74 -13.46 -13.74
N TRP A 388 5.56 -13.19 -12.44
CA TRP A 388 5.36 -11.83 -11.95
C TRP A 388 6.54 -10.90 -12.31
N LEU A 389 7.78 -11.30 -12.02
CA LEU A 389 8.97 -10.48 -12.27
C LEU A 389 9.18 -10.23 -13.77
N ASP A 390 8.91 -11.23 -14.63
CA ASP A 390 8.97 -11.06 -16.09
C ASP A 390 7.91 -10.07 -16.59
N ALA A 391 6.68 -10.23 -16.16
CA ALA A 391 5.60 -9.31 -16.49
C ALA A 391 5.86 -7.89 -15.96
N ALA A 392 6.41 -7.78 -14.76
CA ALA A 392 6.76 -6.49 -14.16
C ALA A 392 7.87 -5.78 -14.94
N ARG A 393 8.90 -6.51 -15.38
CA ARG A 393 9.97 -5.96 -16.23
C ARG A 393 9.42 -5.39 -17.53
N ASP A 394 8.50 -6.10 -18.17
CA ASP A 394 8.02 -5.76 -19.50
C ASP A 394 6.91 -4.69 -19.48
N ARG A 395 6.12 -4.62 -18.39
CA ARG A 395 4.89 -3.81 -18.34
C ARG A 395 4.92 -2.65 -17.34
N ILE A 396 5.76 -2.69 -16.30
CA ILE A 396 5.81 -1.62 -15.28
C ILE A 396 6.84 -0.57 -15.70
N ARG A 397 6.36 0.65 -15.93
CA ARG A 397 7.21 1.83 -16.10
C ARG A 397 7.54 2.40 -14.72
N PHE A 398 8.82 2.67 -14.48
CA PHE A 398 9.25 3.27 -13.24
C PHE A 398 8.72 4.70 -13.08
N GLN A 399 8.34 5.04 -11.86
CA GLN A 399 7.91 6.36 -11.44
C GLN A 399 8.92 6.86 -10.39
N GLY A 400 9.63 7.97 -10.67
CA GLY A 400 10.75 8.41 -9.84
C GLY A 400 11.93 7.45 -9.88
N LEU A 401 12.52 7.13 -8.72
CA LEU A 401 13.59 6.15 -8.62
C LEU A 401 13.12 4.77 -9.09
N PRO A 402 13.94 4.04 -9.89
CA PRO A 402 13.62 2.67 -10.27
C PRO A 402 13.39 1.80 -9.03
N ALA A 403 12.30 1.06 -9.04
CA ALA A 403 11.89 0.25 -7.90
C ALA A 403 11.17 -1.02 -8.33
N ARG A 404 11.12 -1.99 -7.45
CA ARG A 404 10.39 -3.24 -7.62
C ARG A 404 9.69 -3.64 -6.33
N ILE A 405 8.66 -4.45 -6.47
CA ILE A 405 7.99 -5.17 -5.39
C ILE A 405 7.94 -6.65 -5.75
N CYS A 406 8.11 -7.51 -4.76
CA CYS A 406 7.74 -8.92 -4.86
C CYS A 406 7.19 -9.42 -3.52
N TRP A 407 6.31 -10.42 -3.55
CA TRP A 407 5.77 -11.02 -2.35
C TRP A 407 6.58 -12.24 -1.98
N VAL A 408 7.32 -12.15 -0.89
CA VAL A 408 8.19 -13.20 -0.36
C VAL A 408 8.04 -13.30 1.15
N GLY A 409 8.31 -14.49 1.69
CA GLY A 409 7.99 -14.87 3.05
C GLY A 409 9.17 -14.87 4.02
N LEU A 410 8.87 -15.40 5.20
CA LEU A 410 9.88 -15.70 6.21
C LEU A 410 10.91 -16.69 5.63
N GLY A 411 12.18 -16.48 5.92
CA GLY A 411 13.28 -17.28 5.37
C GLY A 411 13.78 -16.83 3.99
N GLN A 412 13.02 -16.00 3.26
CA GLN A 412 13.40 -15.50 1.93
C GLN A 412 13.93 -14.06 1.99
N ARG A 413 13.25 -13.14 2.71
CA ARG A 413 13.56 -11.71 2.70
C ARG A 413 14.99 -11.38 3.12
N HIS A 414 15.50 -11.98 4.18
CA HIS A 414 16.86 -11.72 4.65
C HIS A 414 17.91 -12.24 3.65
N ARG A 415 17.67 -13.38 2.99
CA ARG A 415 18.55 -13.92 1.95
C ARG A 415 18.65 -12.97 0.76
N LEU A 416 17.50 -12.43 0.31
CA LEU A 416 17.47 -11.43 -0.75
C LEU A 416 18.19 -10.15 -0.35
N GLY A 417 17.93 -9.65 0.86
CA GLY A 417 18.60 -8.45 1.38
C GLY A 417 20.12 -8.60 1.49
N LEU A 418 20.59 -9.74 1.98
CA LEU A 418 22.03 -10.06 2.05
C LEU A 418 22.65 -10.14 0.64
N ALA A 419 21.94 -10.75 -0.33
CA ALA A 419 22.42 -10.82 -1.70
C ALA A 419 22.47 -9.43 -2.36
N PHE A 420 21.47 -8.58 -2.18
CA PHE A 420 21.50 -7.21 -2.69
C PHE A 420 22.64 -6.41 -2.04
N ASN A 421 22.87 -6.57 -0.74
CA ASN A 421 24.00 -5.95 -0.06
C ASN A 421 25.35 -6.41 -0.64
N GLU A 422 25.49 -7.69 -0.94
CA GLU A 422 26.69 -8.24 -1.59
C GLU A 422 26.87 -7.70 -3.02
N MET A 423 25.80 -7.58 -3.81
CA MET A 423 25.84 -6.99 -5.15
C MET A 423 26.31 -5.52 -5.11
N VAL A 424 25.92 -4.76 -4.08
CA VAL A 424 26.44 -3.40 -3.86
C VAL A 424 27.93 -3.45 -3.51
N ARG A 425 28.34 -4.34 -2.59
CA ARG A 425 29.74 -4.49 -2.16
C ARG A 425 30.68 -4.86 -3.32
N THR A 426 30.23 -5.70 -4.23
CA THR A 426 31.03 -6.16 -5.39
C THR A 426 31.00 -5.19 -6.58
N GLY A 427 30.15 -4.15 -6.52
CA GLY A 427 29.97 -3.20 -7.62
C GLY A 427 29.10 -3.75 -8.78
N GLU A 428 28.38 -4.85 -8.57
CA GLU A 428 27.37 -5.34 -9.50
C GLU A 428 26.18 -4.38 -9.60
N LEU A 429 25.82 -3.71 -8.48
CA LEU A 429 24.92 -2.57 -8.46
C LEU A 429 25.72 -1.27 -8.36
N GLU A 430 25.27 -0.24 -9.07
CA GLU A 430 26.00 1.04 -9.16
C GLU A 430 25.97 1.85 -7.86
N ALA A 431 24.90 1.72 -7.07
CA ALA A 431 24.72 2.42 -5.80
C ALA A 431 23.86 1.56 -4.85
N PRO A 432 23.75 1.95 -3.57
CA PRO A 432 22.92 1.27 -2.59
C PRO A 432 21.48 1.10 -3.01
N VAL A 433 20.87 0.07 -2.45
CA VAL A 433 19.45 -0.27 -2.59
C VAL A 433 18.76 -0.06 -1.24
N VAL A 434 17.59 0.55 -1.29
CA VAL A 434 16.71 0.70 -0.13
C VAL A 434 15.67 -0.41 -0.16
N ILE A 435 15.59 -1.21 0.89
CA ILE A 435 14.56 -2.23 1.06
C ILE A 435 13.56 -1.75 2.09
N GLY A 436 12.27 -1.84 1.76
CA GLY A 436 11.17 -1.61 2.67
C GLY A 436 10.01 -2.55 2.37
N ARG A 437 8.88 -2.28 3.00
CA ARG A 437 7.65 -3.01 2.72
C ARG A 437 6.43 -2.11 2.83
N ASP A 438 5.30 -2.60 2.37
CA ASP A 438 4.04 -1.94 2.63
C ASP A 438 3.66 -2.08 4.11
N HIS A 439 2.98 -1.08 4.65
CA HIS A 439 2.46 -1.13 6.02
C HIS A 439 1.31 -2.13 6.21
N LEU A 440 0.83 -2.73 5.12
CA LEU A 440 -0.18 -3.79 5.10
C LEU A 440 0.40 -5.19 5.38
N ASP A 441 1.69 -5.29 5.67
CA ASP A 441 2.36 -6.58 5.87
C ASP A 441 1.85 -7.31 7.12
N SER A 442 1.97 -8.61 7.11
CA SER A 442 1.30 -9.56 8.01
C SER A 442 1.48 -9.31 9.51
N GLY A 443 2.63 -8.77 9.93
CA GLY A 443 2.96 -8.49 11.36
C GLY A 443 2.82 -7.03 11.76
N SER A 444 2.57 -6.13 10.84
CA SER A 444 2.78 -4.70 11.04
C SER A 444 1.53 -3.87 11.22
N VAL A 445 0.35 -4.46 11.22
CA VAL A 445 -0.92 -3.73 11.16
C VAL A 445 -1.97 -4.31 12.09
N ALA A 446 -2.82 -3.44 12.65
CA ALA A 446 -4.11 -3.78 13.21
C ALA A 446 -5.16 -2.93 12.47
N SER A 447 -6.04 -3.59 11.73
CA SER A 447 -7.04 -2.98 10.87
C SER A 447 -8.23 -3.93 10.73
N PRO A 448 -9.24 -3.83 11.65
CA PRO A 448 -10.36 -4.78 11.72
C PRO A 448 -11.18 -4.89 10.43
N ASN A 449 -11.21 -3.82 9.64
CA ASN A 449 -11.98 -3.79 8.38
C ASN A 449 -11.11 -4.12 7.14
N ARG A 450 -9.86 -4.61 7.33
CA ARG A 450 -8.96 -4.92 6.21
C ARG A 450 -7.99 -6.07 6.54
N GLU A 451 -6.75 -5.78 7.00
CA GLU A 451 -5.71 -6.80 7.16
C GLU A 451 -5.98 -7.77 8.28
N THR A 452 -6.63 -7.31 9.35
CA THR A 452 -6.96 -8.15 10.50
C THR A 452 -8.44 -8.45 10.62
N GLU A 453 -9.20 -8.26 9.54
CA GLU A 453 -10.61 -8.68 9.46
C GLU A 453 -10.74 -10.18 9.67
N ALA A 454 -11.66 -10.58 10.53
CA ALA A 454 -11.98 -11.97 10.82
C ALA A 454 -10.76 -12.82 11.27
N MET A 455 -9.95 -12.28 12.18
CA MET A 455 -8.92 -13.08 12.84
C MET A 455 -9.54 -14.26 13.58
N ARG A 456 -8.91 -15.43 13.48
CA ARG A 456 -9.46 -16.70 13.99
C ARG A 456 -9.79 -16.66 15.49
N ASP A 457 -9.04 -15.91 16.27
CA ASP A 457 -9.19 -15.72 17.71
C ASP A 457 -10.00 -14.47 18.10
N GLY A 458 -10.46 -13.68 17.12
CA GLY A 458 -11.16 -12.42 17.35
C GLY A 458 -10.25 -11.24 17.72
N SER A 459 -8.94 -11.35 17.52
CA SER A 459 -7.96 -10.29 17.85
C SER A 459 -7.87 -9.17 16.80
N ASP A 460 -8.89 -8.97 15.99
CA ASP A 460 -8.93 -8.05 14.86
C ASP A 460 -8.46 -6.62 15.23
N ALA A 461 -8.87 -6.13 16.38
CA ALA A 461 -8.60 -4.76 16.84
C ALA A 461 -7.41 -4.63 17.79
N VAL A 462 -6.65 -5.72 18.04
CA VAL A 462 -5.52 -5.68 18.98
C VAL A 462 -4.34 -4.95 18.37
N SER A 463 -4.07 -3.76 18.86
CA SER A 463 -3.04 -2.84 18.34
C SER A 463 -1.64 -3.07 18.91
N ASP A 464 -1.48 -3.97 19.87
CA ASP A 464 -0.16 -4.30 20.45
C ASP A 464 0.78 -4.86 19.37
N TRP A 465 0.25 -5.62 18.41
CA TRP A 465 1.02 -6.26 17.35
C TRP A 465 1.83 -5.29 16.48
N PRO A 466 1.26 -4.26 15.87
CA PRO A 466 2.05 -3.29 15.11
C PRO A 466 2.98 -2.44 16.00
N VAL A 467 2.64 -2.21 17.26
CA VAL A 467 3.55 -1.56 18.22
C VAL A 467 4.77 -2.45 18.48
N LEU A 468 4.57 -3.73 18.78
CA LEU A 468 5.66 -4.70 18.97
C LEU A 468 6.49 -4.86 17.69
N ASN A 469 5.89 -4.84 16.51
CA ASN A 469 6.60 -4.86 15.23
C ASN A 469 7.54 -3.64 15.10
N ALA A 470 7.06 -2.43 15.38
CA ALA A 470 7.89 -1.22 15.33
C ALA A 470 9.05 -1.27 16.35
N LEU A 471 8.76 -1.69 17.58
CA LEU A 471 9.77 -1.81 18.63
C LEU A 471 10.84 -2.86 18.27
N LEU A 472 10.43 -4.02 17.75
CA LEU A 472 11.35 -5.08 17.34
C LEU A 472 12.21 -4.63 16.15
N ASN A 473 11.63 -3.97 15.15
CA ASN A 473 12.40 -3.46 14.02
C ASN A 473 13.40 -2.37 14.45
N THR A 474 13.04 -1.54 15.43
CA THR A 474 13.96 -0.58 16.05
C THR A 474 15.12 -1.30 16.76
N ALA A 475 14.83 -2.30 17.59
CA ALA A 475 15.82 -3.11 18.29
C ALA A 475 16.71 -3.94 17.34
N SER A 476 16.17 -4.34 16.18
CA SER A 476 16.90 -5.10 15.15
C SER A 476 17.86 -4.25 14.32
N GLY A 477 17.73 -2.92 14.34
CA GLY A 477 18.62 -2.00 13.63
C GLY A 477 18.14 -1.63 12.22
N ALA A 478 16.83 -1.53 11.96
CA ALA A 478 16.31 -0.94 10.74
C ALA A 478 16.84 0.48 10.54
N THR A 479 17.04 0.93 9.31
CA THR A 479 17.60 2.27 9.04
C THR A 479 16.62 3.37 9.43
N TRP A 480 15.30 3.17 9.16
CA TRP A 480 14.27 3.98 9.79
C TRP A 480 13.01 3.17 10.03
N VAL A 481 12.29 3.54 11.09
CA VAL A 481 11.06 2.90 11.55
C VAL A 481 9.98 3.96 11.72
N SER A 482 8.75 3.59 11.43
CA SER A 482 7.61 4.48 11.55
C SER A 482 6.41 3.79 12.19
N PHE A 483 5.59 4.57 12.89
CA PHE A 483 4.32 4.13 13.44
C PHE A 483 3.22 5.13 13.09
N HIS A 484 2.11 4.65 12.57
CA HIS A 484 1.05 5.47 12.00
C HIS A 484 -0.33 5.04 12.49
N HIS A 485 -1.25 5.98 12.41
CA HIS A 485 -2.66 5.74 12.65
C HIS A 485 -3.49 6.23 11.46
N GLY A 486 -4.58 5.53 11.17
CA GLY A 486 -5.60 5.97 10.22
C GLY A 486 -5.37 5.61 8.77
N GLY A 487 -4.22 5.08 8.35
CA GLY A 487 -3.83 4.74 6.96
C GLY A 487 -4.99 4.26 6.08
N GLY A 488 -4.92 3.76 4.96
CA GLY A 488 -5.95 3.38 3.96
C GLY A 488 -7.42 3.10 4.33
N VAL A 489 -7.75 2.98 5.63
CA VAL A 489 -9.13 2.77 6.16
C VAL A 489 -9.66 3.95 6.99
N GLY A 490 -8.87 5.01 7.16
CA GLY A 490 -9.30 6.22 7.83
C GLY A 490 -8.99 6.30 9.33
N MET A 491 -9.23 7.49 9.88
CA MET A 491 -8.93 7.83 11.26
C MET A 491 -9.77 6.98 12.23
N GLY A 492 -9.13 6.33 13.20
CA GLY A 492 -9.79 5.46 14.17
C GLY A 492 -9.82 3.97 13.78
N TYR A 493 -9.49 3.60 12.54
CA TYR A 493 -9.74 2.25 12.02
C TYR A 493 -8.48 1.43 11.76
N SER A 494 -7.28 1.97 11.91
CA SER A 494 -6.05 1.19 11.81
C SER A 494 -4.87 1.81 12.53
N GLN A 495 -3.97 0.95 13.00
CA GLN A 495 -2.62 1.32 13.41
C GLN A 495 -1.62 0.40 12.71
N HIS A 496 -0.51 0.94 12.26
CA HIS A 496 0.44 0.19 11.46
C HIS A 496 1.87 0.72 11.57
N ALA A 497 2.83 -0.17 11.38
CA ALA A 497 4.26 0.11 11.43
C ALA A 497 4.90 -0.01 10.06
N GLY A 498 5.88 0.84 9.80
CA GLY A 498 6.76 0.79 8.64
C GLY A 498 8.20 0.51 9.06
N LEU A 499 8.93 -0.17 8.20
CA LEU A 499 10.37 -0.32 8.31
C LEU A 499 11.04 -0.09 6.97
N VAL A 500 12.27 0.41 7.02
CA VAL A 500 13.16 0.48 5.86
C VAL A 500 14.60 0.20 6.28
N ILE A 501 15.34 -0.52 5.43
CA ILE A 501 16.74 -0.83 5.63
C ILE A 501 17.54 -0.59 4.35
N VAL A 502 18.79 -0.13 4.52
CA VAL A 502 19.71 0.18 3.42
C VAL A 502 20.71 -0.95 3.23
N CYS A 503 20.86 -1.39 1.99
CA CYS A 503 21.93 -2.26 1.52
C CYS A 503 23.03 -1.37 0.95
N ASP A 504 24.05 -1.03 1.76
CA ASP A 504 25.15 -0.14 1.38
C ASP A 504 26.47 -0.88 1.07
N GLY A 505 26.43 -2.21 1.08
CA GLY A 505 27.57 -3.08 0.82
C GLY A 505 28.45 -3.34 2.04
N SER A 506 28.17 -2.72 3.19
CA SER A 506 28.99 -2.89 4.39
C SER A 506 28.63 -4.18 5.18
N GLU A 507 29.59 -4.69 5.97
CA GLU A 507 29.33 -5.77 6.92
C GLU A 507 28.33 -5.36 8.02
N ALA A 508 28.34 -4.08 8.41
CA ALA A 508 27.39 -3.54 9.38
C ALA A 508 25.97 -3.59 8.82
N ALA A 509 25.78 -3.25 7.54
CA ALA A 509 24.50 -3.43 6.87
C ALA A 509 24.08 -4.90 6.81
N ALA A 510 24.99 -5.81 6.45
CA ALA A 510 24.67 -7.24 6.38
C ALA A 510 24.12 -7.78 7.71
N ARG A 511 24.77 -7.48 8.84
CA ARG A 511 24.29 -7.89 10.17
C ARG A 511 22.91 -7.34 10.53
N ARG A 512 22.60 -6.09 10.14
CA ARG A 512 21.30 -5.48 10.38
C ARG A 512 20.22 -6.05 9.46
N ILE A 513 20.54 -6.25 8.18
CA ILE A 513 19.66 -6.84 7.18
C ILE A 513 19.22 -8.24 7.61
N GLU A 514 20.15 -9.08 8.04
CA GLU A 514 19.86 -10.43 8.52
C GLU A 514 18.82 -10.41 9.65
N ARG A 515 19.04 -9.58 10.69
CA ARG A 515 18.11 -9.46 11.83
C ARG A 515 16.76 -8.89 11.43
N VAL A 516 16.76 -7.74 10.76
CA VAL A 516 15.54 -7.00 10.44
C VAL A 516 14.63 -7.78 9.48
N LEU A 517 15.20 -8.31 8.39
CA LEU A 517 14.43 -9.01 7.38
C LEU A 517 14.07 -10.46 7.74
N TRP A 518 14.59 -10.97 8.85
CA TRP A 518 14.09 -12.17 9.50
C TRP A 518 12.99 -11.86 10.52
N ASN A 519 13.22 -10.90 11.41
CA ASN A 519 12.34 -10.58 12.53
C ASN A 519 11.01 -9.99 12.06
N ASP A 520 11.03 -9.12 11.07
CA ASP A 520 9.82 -8.43 10.58
C ASP A 520 8.76 -9.40 10.03
N PRO A 521 9.02 -10.25 9.04
CA PRO A 521 8.04 -11.26 8.61
C PRO A 521 7.77 -12.31 9.70
N GLY A 522 8.73 -12.57 10.58
CA GLY A 522 8.59 -13.44 11.74
C GLY A 522 7.48 -12.99 12.70
N THR A 523 7.30 -11.67 12.89
CA THR A 523 6.18 -11.15 13.71
C THR A 523 4.82 -11.47 13.09
N GLY A 524 4.73 -11.50 11.78
CA GLY A 524 3.50 -11.88 11.07
C GLY A 524 3.15 -13.35 11.26
N VAL A 525 4.15 -14.23 11.10
CA VAL A 525 3.98 -15.68 11.35
C VAL A 525 3.60 -15.92 12.83
N MET A 526 4.34 -15.31 13.76
CA MET A 526 4.09 -15.42 15.20
C MET A 526 2.64 -15.02 15.54
N ARG A 527 2.19 -13.85 15.09
CA ARG A 527 0.84 -13.35 15.35
C ARG A 527 -0.25 -14.30 14.85
N HIS A 528 -0.11 -14.83 13.62
CA HIS A 528 -1.07 -15.75 13.06
C HIS A 528 -1.02 -17.14 13.75
N ALA A 529 0.17 -17.56 14.17
CA ALA A 529 0.32 -18.79 14.98
C ALA A 529 -0.35 -18.64 16.35
N ASP A 530 -0.19 -17.48 17.01
CA ASP A 530 -0.86 -17.16 18.27
C ASP A 530 -2.39 -17.16 18.12
N ALA A 531 -2.89 -16.65 16.99
CA ALA A 531 -4.31 -16.71 16.65
C ALA A 531 -4.82 -18.11 16.23
N GLY A 532 -3.96 -19.13 16.24
CA GLY A 532 -4.34 -20.53 16.01
C GLY A 532 -4.46 -20.93 14.54
N TYR A 533 -3.83 -20.23 13.61
CA TYR A 533 -3.79 -20.64 12.20
C TYR A 533 -2.81 -21.79 11.99
N PRO A 534 -3.24 -22.98 11.51
CA PRO A 534 -2.37 -24.15 11.36
C PRO A 534 -1.18 -23.90 10.44
N GLU A 535 -1.39 -23.15 9.36
CA GLU A 535 -0.35 -22.81 8.39
C GLU A 535 0.76 -21.95 9.02
N ALA A 536 0.39 -21.05 9.94
CA ALA A 536 1.35 -20.21 10.65
C ALA A 536 2.11 -21.00 11.72
N ILE A 537 1.45 -21.90 12.42
CA ILE A 537 2.07 -22.82 13.40
C ILE A 537 3.09 -23.70 12.68
N GLU A 538 2.74 -24.27 11.55
CA GLU A 538 3.66 -25.10 10.75
C GLU A 538 4.83 -24.26 10.19
N CYS A 539 4.58 -23.06 9.67
CA CYS A 539 5.63 -22.15 9.22
C CYS A 539 6.59 -21.78 10.36
N ALA A 540 6.07 -21.46 11.54
CA ALA A 540 6.86 -21.15 12.72
C ALA A 540 7.77 -22.34 13.10
N ARG A 541 7.25 -23.57 13.08
CA ARG A 541 7.99 -24.80 13.36
C ARG A 541 9.10 -25.04 12.33
N GLN A 542 8.79 -24.89 11.03
CA GLN A 542 9.76 -25.08 9.94
C GLN A 542 10.93 -24.10 10.02
N HIS A 543 10.67 -22.87 10.42
CA HIS A 543 11.68 -21.83 10.56
C HIS A 543 12.30 -21.71 11.97
N GLY A 544 11.90 -22.57 12.91
CA GLY A 544 12.44 -22.56 14.27
C GLY A 544 12.10 -21.31 15.07
N LEU A 545 10.97 -20.66 14.79
CA LEU A 545 10.49 -19.55 15.61
C LEU A 545 10.12 -20.08 17.00
N GLN A 546 10.64 -19.41 18.03
CA GLN A 546 10.35 -19.75 19.41
C GLN A 546 9.02 -19.12 19.85
N LEU A 547 8.02 -19.95 20.04
CA LEU A 547 6.69 -19.57 20.53
C LEU A 547 6.52 -20.15 21.95
N PRO A 548 6.79 -19.37 23.02
CA PRO A 548 6.87 -19.90 24.39
C PRO A 548 5.58 -20.61 24.87
N MET A 549 4.42 -20.21 24.34
CA MET A 549 3.15 -20.80 24.72
C MET A 549 2.74 -22.04 23.88
N SER A 550 3.37 -22.26 22.72
CA SER A 550 2.99 -23.38 21.83
C SER A 550 3.48 -24.76 22.32
N GLY A 551 4.30 -24.82 23.38
CA GLY A 551 4.77 -26.06 24.01
C GLY A 551 3.93 -26.51 25.21
N THR A 552 2.93 -25.75 25.62
CA THR A 552 2.08 -26.02 26.81
C THR A 552 0.68 -26.52 26.44
N GLY A 553 0.53 -27.15 25.27
CA GLY A 553 -0.72 -27.77 24.83
C GLY A 553 -1.11 -28.93 25.73
N GLY A 554 -1.60 -28.60 26.91
CA GLY A 554 -2.34 -29.45 27.83
C GLY A 554 -3.60 -28.70 28.21
N ASP A 555 -4.71 -29.14 27.69
CA ASP A 555 -6.09 -28.98 28.14
C ASP A 555 -6.42 -27.72 28.98
N THR A 556 -7.06 -26.72 28.38
CA THR A 556 -8.08 -25.93 29.08
C THR A 556 -9.35 -25.87 28.27
#